data_62176a01343b4dadceaaac5ab64c471e
#
_entry.id   62176a01343b4dadceaaac5ab64c471e
#
_cell.length_a   1.000
_cell.length_b   1.000
_cell.length_c   1.000
_cell.angle_alpha   90.00
_cell.angle_beta   90.00
_cell.angle_gamma   90.00
#
_symmetry.space_group_name_H-M   'P 1'
#
loop_
_entity.id
_entity.type
_entity.pdbx_description
1 polymer ?
#
loop_
_entity_poly.entity_id
_entity_poly.type
_entity_poly.pdbx_seq_one_letter_code
_entity_poly.pdbx_strand_id
1 'polypeptide(L)'
;LEVLLKKFGAKVKVNKSGEFKDMGAFWRSATQEEEGKMQGLVDSAHASFLSLVARARNMDEGKVREIATGEVFWAPKATELGLVDELGDLSRAIDIAAELSGSPRRPVKLTPRRGFRERLTGQFADSLVQATTDEIERRIWSSYMI
;
A
#
# COMPACT_ATOMS: atom_id res chain seq x y z
N LEU A 1 5.88 21.22 -1.32
CA LEU A 1 4.99 21.73 -2.38
C LEU A 1 4.57 23.18 -2.10
N GLU A 2 4.42 23.59 -0.83
CA GLU A 2 4.07 24.97 -0.41
C GLU A 2 4.97 26.04 -1.07
N VAL A 3 6.29 25.85 -1.03
CA VAL A 3 7.27 26.77 -1.65
C VAL A 3 7.05 26.91 -3.16
N LEU A 4 6.72 25.79 -3.81
CA LEU A 4 6.44 25.79 -5.25
C LEU A 4 5.16 26.55 -5.57
N LEU A 5 4.10 26.32 -4.83
CA LEU A 5 2.83 27.04 -5.00
C LEU A 5 3.01 28.56 -4.82
N LYS A 6 3.75 28.97 -3.79
CA LYS A 6 4.08 30.38 -3.56
C LYS A 6 4.87 30.98 -4.74
N LYS A 7 5.84 30.24 -5.29
CA LYS A 7 6.65 30.68 -6.43
C LYS A 7 5.82 30.92 -7.69
N PHE A 8 4.78 30.12 -7.90
CA PHE A 8 3.85 30.28 -9.04
C PHE A 8 2.64 31.20 -8.73
N GLY A 9 2.62 31.84 -7.56
CA GLY A 9 1.51 32.72 -7.18
C GLY A 9 0.18 32.01 -6.91
N ALA A 10 0.20 30.67 -6.82
CA ALA A 10 -1.00 29.88 -6.54
C ALA A 10 -1.42 30.05 -5.07
N LYS A 11 -2.71 30.34 -4.85
CA LYS A 11 -3.29 30.52 -3.51
C LYS A 11 -4.32 29.41 -3.28
N VAL A 12 -4.20 28.69 -2.16
CA VAL A 12 -5.20 27.72 -1.72
C VAL A 12 -6.11 28.39 -0.69
N LYS A 13 -7.42 28.41 -0.96
CA LYS A 13 -8.44 28.86 -0.01
C LYS A 13 -9.09 27.65 0.64
N VAL A 14 -8.98 27.54 1.95
CA VAL A 14 -9.53 26.43 2.74
C VAL A 14 -10.72 26.92 3.54
N ASN A 15 -11.87 26.26 3.39
CA ASN A 15 -13.03 26.42 4.25
C ASN A 15 -13.17 25.13 5.07
N LYS A 16 -12.97 25.22 6.38
CA LYS A 16 -12.99 24.05 7.27
C LYS A 16 -13.86 24.31 8.51
N SER A 17 -14.55 23.30 8.97
CA SER A 17 -15.41 23.35 10.17
C SER A 17 -14.69 22.95 11.45
N GLY A 18 -13.42 22.56 11.38
CA GLY A 18 -12.58 22.19 12.54
C GLY A 18 -11.13 22.51 12.27
N GLU A 19 -10.42 22.85 13.32
CA GLU A 19 -9.04 23.35 13.25
C GLU A 19 -8.10 22.36 12.55
N PHE A 20 -8.22 21.06 12.85
CA PHE A 20 -7.34 20.02 12.36
C PHE A 20 -7.83 19.27 11.11
N LYS A 21 -8.93 19.74 10.49
CA LYS A 21 -9.50 19.04 9.32
C LYS A 21 -8.62 19.04 8.07
N ASP A 22 -7.66 19.96 7.99
CA ASP A 22 -6.66 20.02 6.93
C ASP A 22 -5.25 19.64 7.42
N MET A 23 -5.16 18.94 8.55
CA MET A 23 -3.90 18.38 9.06
C MET A 23 -3.31 17.42 8.03
N GLY A 24 -2.00 17.54 7.75
CA GLY A 24 -1.34 16.75 6.70
C GLY A 24 -1.52 17.32 5.29
N ALA A 25 -2.12 18.49 5.12
CA ALA A 25 -2.28 19.15 3.83
C ALA A 25 -0.92 19.45 3.17
N PHE A 26 -0.77 19.12 1.89
CA PHE A 26 0.49 19.27 1.14
C PHE A 26 0.78 20.69 0.68
N TRP A 27 -0.18 21.61 0.80
CA TRP A 27 -0.06 23.01 0.34
C TRP A 27 0.46 23.98 1.38
N ARG A 28 0.61 23.55 2.63
CA ARG A 28 1.17 24.32 3.74
C ARG A 28 2.03 23.44 4.63
N SER A 29 2.90 24.07 5.40
CA SER A 29 3.63 23.39 6.47
C SER A 29 2.68 23.03 7.61
N ALA A 30 2.92 21.91 8.26
CA ALA A 30 2.21 21.52 9.48
C ALA A 30 2.60 22.48 10.64
N THR A 31 1.70 22.68 11.57
CA THR A 31 2.02 23.35 12.84
C THR A 31 2.64 22.35 13.80
N GLN A 32 3.36 22.82 14.82
CA GLN A 32 3.94 21.98 15.86
C GLN A 32 2.88 21.14 16.58
N GLU A 33 1.69 21.71 16.78
CA GLU A 33 0.57 20.99 17.40
C GLU A 33 0.04 19.87 16.48
N GLU A 34 -0.07 20.13 15.18
CA GLU A 34 -0.46 19.12 14.19
C GLU A 34 0.56 17.98 14.09
N GLU A 35 1.85 18.30 14.10
CA GLU A 35 2.93 17.30 14.14
C GLU A 35 2.84 16.43 15.39
N GLY A 36 2.62 17.03 16.57
CA GLY A 36 2.41 16.29 17.82
C GLY A 36 1.19 15.37 17.78
N LYS A 37 0.07 15.83 17.21
CA LYS A 37 -1.14 15.01 17.06
C LYS A 37 -0.91 13.85 16.07
N MET A 38 -0.24 14.11 14.97
CA MET A 38 0.09 13.06 13.98
C MET A 38 1.02 12.02 14.59
N GLN A 39 2.06 12.45 15.33
CA GLN A 39 2.96 11.54 16.03
C GLN A 39 2.20 10.69 17.06
N GLY A 40 1.31 11.28 17.83
CA GLY A 40 0.49 10.53 18.79
C GLY A 40 -0.41 9.47 18.14
N LEU A 41 -0.94 9.74 16.95
CA LEU A 41 -1.68 8.73 16.17
C LEU A 41 -0.78 7.60 15.71
N VAL A 42 0.42 7.91 15.21
CA VAL A 42 1.42 6.92 14.79
C VAL A 42 1.83 6.04 15.98
N ASP A 43 2.15 6.66 17.12
CA ASP A 43 2.56 5.94 18.33
C ASP A 43 1.43 5.00 18.84
N SER A 44 0.19 5.46 18.82
CA SER A 44 -0.97 4.66 19.22
C SER A 44 -1.22 3.49 18.27
N ALA A 45 -1.11 3.73 16.97
CA ALA A 45 -1.22 2.68 15.96
C ALA A 45 -0.10 1.64 16.10
N HIS A 46 1.14 2.11 16.31
CA HIS A 46 2.29 1.23 16.52
C HIS A 46 2.14 0.39 17.78
N ALA A 47 1.76 0.98 18.91
CA ALA A 47 1.51 0.22 20.15
C ALA A 47 0.43 -0.85 19.96
N SER A 48 -0.68 -0.50 19.29
CA SER A 48 -1.74 -1.46 18.97
C SER A 48 -1.26 -2.60 18.07
N PHE A 49 -0.42 -2.29 17.08
CA PHE A 49 0.19 -3.28 16.20
C PHE A 49 1.12 -4.23 16.97
N LEU A 50 1.99 -3.72 17.85
CA LEU A 50 2.88 -4.55 18.68
C LEU A 50 2.09 -5.54 19.54
N SER A 51 1.06 -5.06 20.22
CA SER A 51 0.19 -5.92 21.05
C SER A 51 -0.56 -6.97 20.21
N LEU A 52 -0.98 -6.62 19.00
CA LEU A 52 -1.63 -7.57 18.09
C LEU A 52 -0.67 -8.69 17.68
N VAL A 53 0.55 -8.33 17.25
CA VAL A 53 1.57 -9.30 16.85
C VAL A 53 1.98 -10.19 18.03
N ALA A 54 2.24 -9.61 19.20
CA ALA A 54 2.60 -10.34 20.42
C ALA A 54 1.55 -11.42 20.74
N ARG A 55 0.27 -11.06 20.73
CA ARG A 55 -0.83 -12.01 20.97
C ARG A 55 -0.95 -13.05 19.86
N ALA A 56 -0.89 -12.63 18.61
CA ALA A 56 -1.07 -13.54 17.48
C ALA A 56 0.06 -14.56 17.35
N ARG A 57 1.27 -14.16 17.74
CA ARG A 57 2.49 -15.01 17.67
C ARG A 57 2.89 -15.62 19.00
N ASN A 58 2.11 -15.40 20.08
CA ASN A 58 2.41 -15.83 21.44
C ASN A 58 3.84 -15.43 21.87
N MET A 59 4.20 -14.16 21.59
CA MET A 59 5.49 -13.57 21.87
C MET A 59 5.39 -12.55 22.99
N ASP A 60 6.51 -12.33 23.70
CA ASP A 60 6.64 -11.20 24.61
C ASP A 60 6.61 -9.87 23.84
N GLU A 61 5.83 -8.89 24.33
CA GLU A 61 5.68 -7.59 23.66
C GLU A 61 7.00 -6.82 23.58
N GLY A 62 7.89 -6.98 24.56
CA GLY A 62 9.24 -6.39 24.54
C GLY A 62 10.06 -6.92 23.39
N LYS A 63 10.03 -8.24 23.14
CA LYS A 63 10.72 -8.86 21.99
C LYS A 63 10.13 -8.39 20.67
N VAL A 64 8.80 -8.27 20.57
CA VAL A 64 8.16 -7.72 19.34
C VAL A 64 8.61 -6.29 19.12
N ARG A 65 8.70 -5.47 20.16
CA ARG A 65 9.17 -4.07 20.08
C ARG A 65 10.61 -3.97 19.59
N GLU A 66 11.50 -4.85 20.02
CA GLU A 66 12.90 -4.88 19.59
C GLU A 66 13.05 -5.15 18.09
N ILE A 67 12.17 -5.97 17.51
CA ILE A 67 12.22 -6.31 16.07
C ILE A 67 11.32 -5.43 15.20
N ALA A 68 10.40 -4.66 15.77
CA ALA A 68 9.48 -3.81 15.04
C ALA A 68 10.09 -2.44 14.70
N THR A 69 11.26 -2.44 14.10
CA THR A 69 12.05 -1.26 13.73
C THR A 69 11.64 -0.62 12.40
N GLY A 70 10.78 -1.30 11.63
CA GLY A 70 10.37 -0.90 10.28
C GLY A 70 11.26 -1.47 9.18
N GLU A 71 12.25 -2.30 9.52
CA GLU A 71 13.08 -2.99 8.54
C GLU A 71 12.34 -4.16 7.87
N VAL A 72 12.82 -4.55 6.69
CA VAL A 72 12.31 -5.72 5.95
C VAL A 72 13.13 -6.94 6.34
N PHE A 73 12.46 -7.99 6.79
CA PHE A 73 13.09 -9.26 7.11
C PHE A 73 13.14 -10.18 5.88
N TRP A 74 14.31 -10.80 5.66
CA TRP A 74 14.43 -11.93 4.75
C TRP A 74 13.67 -13.13 5.34
N ALA A 75 13.03 -13.93 4.47
CA ALA A 75 12.10 -14.98 4.91
C ALA A 75 12.67 -15.98 5.94
N PRO A 76 13.90 -16.53 5.81
CA PRO A 76 14.49 -17.37 6.86
C PRO A 76 14.61 -16.65 8.21
N LYS A 77 14.99 -15.37 8.19
CA LYS A 77 15.12 -14.57 9.41
C LYS A 77 13.76 -14.35 10.08
N ALA A 78 12.71 -14.10 9.29
CA ALA A 78 11.35 -13.97 9.80
C ALA A 78 10.86 -15.27 10.49
N THR A 79 11.27 -16.43 9.98
CA THR A 79 10.98 -17.74 10.62
C THR A 79 11.75 -17.91 11.91
N GLU A 80 13.05 -17.59 11.95
CA GLU A 80 13.86 -17.61 13.19
C GLU A 80 13.28 -16.72 14.28
N LEU A 81 12.74 -15.57 13.91
CA LEU A 81 12.09 -14.63 14.81
C LEU A 81 10.67 -15.05 15.22
N GLY A 82 10.12 -16.13 14.67
CA GLY A 82 8.77 -16.59 14.94
C GLY A 82 7.65 -15.77 14.30
N LEU A 83 8.00 -14.89 13.34
CA LEU A 83 7.02 -14.08 12.61
C LEU A 83 6.32 -14.86 11.50
N VAL A 84 6.94 -15.94 11.02
CA VAL A 84 6.43 -16.83 9.96
C VAL A 84 6.59 -18.27 10.46
N ASP A 85 5.60 -19.12 10.18
CA ASP A 85 5.57 -20.50 10.68
C ASP A 85 6.37 -21.44 9.80
N GLU A 86 6.28 -21.27 8.47
CA GLU A 86 6.92 -22.13 7.50
C GLU A 86 7.31 -21.34 6.24
N LEU A 87 8.39 -21.74 5.60
CA LEU A 87 8.80 -21.25 4.28
C LEU A 87 8.22 -22.12 3.20
N GLY A 88 7.61 -21.50 2.19
CA GLY A 88 7.01 -22.23 1.08
C GLY A 88 6.53 -21.29 -0.02
N ASP A 89 6.07 -21.90 -1.09
CA ASP A 89 5.41 -21.24 -2.20
C ASP A 89 3.88 -21.28 -2.07
N LEU A 90 3.18 -20.77 -3.09
CA LEU A 90 1.72 -20.80 -3.14
C LEU A 90 1.17 -22.25 -3.08
N SER A 91 1.88 -23.21 -3.67
CA SER A 91 1.45 -24.64 -3.64
C SER A 91 1.45 -25.15 -2.21
N ARG A 92 2.54 -24.89 -1.46
CA ARG A 92 2.64 -25.29 -0.06
C ARG A 92 1.58 -24.60 0.82
N ALA A 93 1.30 -23.33 0.59
CA ALA A 93 0.25 -22.61 1.30
C ALA A 93 -1.15 -23.23 1.07
N ILE A 94 -1.44 -23.67 -0.17
CA ILE A 94 -2.69 -24.36 -0.49
C ILE A 94 -2.76 -25.73 0.21
N ASP A 95 -1.64 -26.45 0.30
CA ASP A 95 -1.58 -27.74 1.00
C ASP A 95 -1.88 -27.56 2.49
N ILE A 96 -1.22 -26.61 3.14
CA ILE A 96 -1.47 -26.27 4.55
C ILE A 96 -2.94 -25.86 4.78
N ALA A 97 -3.49 -25.03 3.90
CA ALA A 97 -4.90 -24.62 4.00
C ALA A 97 -5.87 -25.81 3.87
N ALA A 98 -5.59 -26.74 2.98
CA ALA A 98 -6.37 -27.98 2.83
C ALA A 98 -6.26 -28.87 4.08
N GLU A 99 -5.06 -29.04 4.61
CA GLU A 99 -4.79 -29.79 5.85
C GLU A 99 -5.55 -29.18 7.05
N LEU A 100 -5.43 -27.87 7.28
CA LEU A 100 -6.06 -27.18 8.40
C LEU A 100 -7.60 -27.17 8.30
N SER A 101 -8.15 -27.08 7.09
CA SER A 101 -9.61 -27.03 6.90
C SER A 101 -10.25 -28.42 6.78
N GLY A 102 -9.47 -29.50 6.65
CA GLY A 102 -9.98 -30.83 6.34
C GLY A 102 -10.66 -30.92 4.97
N SER A 103 -10.42 -29.94 4.10
CA SER A 103 -11.06 -29.84 2.78
C SER A 103 -10.15 -30.34 1.67
N PRO A 104 -10.71 -30.87 0.55
CA PRO A 104 -9.88 -31.30 -0.57
C PRO A 104 -9.13 -30.10 -1.19
N ARG A 105 -7.92 -30.34 -1.69
CA ARG A 105 -7.05 -29.35 -2.34
C ARG A 105 -7.68 -28.82 -3.64
N ARG A 106 -8.61 -27.90 -3.55
CA ARG A 106 -9.33 -27.28 -4.68
C ARG A 106 -9.36 -25.76 -4.54
N PRO A 107 -8.26 -25.05 -4.85
CA PRO A 107 -8.24 -23.60 -4.77
C PRO A 107 -9.18 -22.99 -5.82
N VAL A 108 -10.03 -22.04 -5.40
CA VAL A 108 -10.93 -21.32 -6.29
C VAL A 108 -10.49 -19.88 -6.35
N LYS A 109 -10.23 -19.39 -7.56
CA LYS A 109 -9.91 -17.97 -7.78
C LYS A 109 -11.20 -17.15 -7.75
N LEU A 110 -11.38 -16.37 -6.68
CA LEU A 110 -12.46 -15.40 -6.60
C LEU A 110 -12.08 -14.16 -7.41
N THR A 111 -12.67 -14.00 -8.57
CA THR A 111 -12.55 -12.78 -9.39
C THR A 111 -13.82 -11.95 -9.24
N PRO A 112 -13.73 -10.67 -8.86
CA PRO A 112 -14.91 -9.80 -8.87
C PRO A 112 -15.53 -9.80 -10.26
N ARG A 113 -16.84 -9.96 -10.35
CA ARG A 113 -17.55 -9.80 -11.62
C ARG A 113 -17.46 -8.35 -12.03
N ARG A 114 -16.60 -8.03 -13.00
CA ARG A 114 -16.60 -6.71 -13.61
C ARG A 114 -17.96 -6.47 -14.26
N GLY A 115 -18.63 -5.40 -13.86
CA GLY A 115 -19.88 -5.00 -14.47
C GLY A 115 -19.73 -4.74 -15.97
N PHE A 116 -20.83 -4.87 -16.72
CA PHE A 116 -20.81 -4.64 -18.18
C PHE A 116 -20.23 -3.25 -18.56
N ARG A 117 -20.46 -2.24 -17.73
CA ARG A 117 -19.90 -0.89 -17.90
C ARG A 117 -18.37 -0.87 -17.75
N GLU A 118 -17.81 -1.58 -16.79
CA GLU A 118 -16.34 -1.65 -16.61
C GLU A 118 -15.66 -2.44 -17.72
N ARG A 119 -16.35 -3.39 -18.34
CA ARG A 119 -15.85 -4.10 -19.54
C ARG A 119 -15.80 -3.18 -20.74
N LEU A 120 -16.81 -2.33 -20.93
CA LEU A 120 -16.83 -1.38 -22.04
C LEU A 120 -15.77 -0.28 -21.88
N THR A 121 -15.70 0.33 -20.67
CA THR A 121 -14.73 1.42 -20.41
C THR A 121 -13.30 0.93 -20.39
N GLY A 122 -13.04 -0.30 -19.93
CA GLY A 122 -11.70 -0.92 -19.96
C GLY A 122 -11.22 -1.14 -21.40
N GLN A 123 -12.06 -1.67 -22.30
CA GLN A 123 -11.70 -1.85 -23.71
C GLN A 123 -11.44 -0.52 -24.44
N PHE A 124 -12.21 0.53 -24.12
CA PHE A 124 -11.98 1.85 -24.70
C PHE A 124 -10.70 2.51 -24.17
N ALA A 125 -10.38 2.37 -22.89
CA ALA A 125 -9.16 2.88 -22.31
C ALA A 125 -7.91 2.17 -22.87
N ASP A 126 -7.94 0.84 -22.96
CA ASP A 126 -6.85 0.03 -23.51
C ASP A 126 -6.62 0.35 -25.01
N SER A 127 -7.69 0.54 -25.80
CA SER A 127 -7.57 0.88 -27.21
C SER A 127 -7.04 2.30 -27.45
N LEU A 128 -7.37 3.27 -26.57
CA LEU A 128 -6.82 4.62 -26.62
C LEU A 128 -5.34 4.65 -26.22
N VAL A 129 -4.95 3.90 -25.21
CA VAL A 129 -3.55 3.78 -24.81
C VAL A 129 -2.71 3.13 -25.90
N GLN A 130 -3.19 2.03 -26.51
CA GLN A 130 -2.50 1.39 -27.63
C GLN A 130 -2.38 2.32 -28.84
N ALA A 131 -3.46 2.99 -29.24
CA ALA A 131 -3.44 3.92 -30.37
C ALA A 131 -2.46 5.09 -30.16
N THR A 132 -2.34 5.61 -28.93
CA THR A 132 -1.37 6.67 -28.61
C THR A 132 0.07 6.13 -28.59
N THR A 133 0.30 4.93 -28.09
CA THR A 133 1.63 4.29 -28.07
C THR A 133 2.12 4.01 -29.48
N ASP A 134 1.27 3.44 -30.34
CA ASP A 134 1.59 3.15 -31.76
C ASP A 134 1.89 4.42 -32.56
N GLU A 135 1.21 5.54 -32.27
CA GLU A 135 1.46 6.82 -32.91
C GLU A 135 2.78 7.46 -32.47
N ILE A 136 3.11 7.35 -31.19
CA ILE A 136 4.39 7.82 -30.64
C ILE A 136 5.56 7.00 -31.20
N GLU A 137 5.44 5.69 -31.24
CA GLU A 137 6.44 4.81 -31.84
C GLU A 137 6.65 5.11 -33.33
N ARG A 138 5.59 5.28 -34.09
CA ARG A 138 5.68 5.68 -35.53
C ARG A 138 6.43 6.99 -35.70
N ARG A 139 6.17 8.00 -34.90
CA ARG A 139 6.86 9.30 -34.99
C ARG A 139 8.32 9.22 -34.58
N ILE A 140 8.65 8.43 -33.56
CA ILE A 140 10.04 8.20 -33.13
C ILE A 140 10.81 7.50 -34.26
N TRP A 141 10.31 6.42 -34.84
CA TRP A 141 10.99 5.68 -35.88
C TRP A 141 11.10 6.47 -37.21
N SER A 142 10.11 7.30 -37.53
CA SER A 142 10.16 8.16 -38.71
C SER A 142 11.23 9.27 -38.61
N SER A 143 11.60 9.70 -37.39
CA SER A 143 12.63 10.72 -37.18
C SER A 143 14.07 10.17 -37.13
N TYR A 144 14.26 8.85 -37.10
CA TYR A 144 15.56 8.21 -37.15
C TYR A 144 15.94 7.63 -38.53
N MET A 145 15.08 7.75 -39.53
CA MET A 145 15.32 7.25 -40.88
C MET A 145 15.55 8.39 -41.91
N ILE A 146 16.21 9.49 -41.50
CA ILE A 146 16.75 10.52 -42.42
C ILE A 146 18.23 10.65 -42.19
#